data_fc08c4b9ee56d1984cfc71e383b4d790
#
_entry.id   fc08c4b9ee56d1984cfc71e383b4d790
#
_cell.length_a   1.000
_cell.length_b   1.000
_cell.length_c   1.000
_cell.angle_alpha   90.00
_cell.angle_beta   90.00
_cell.angle_gamma   90.00
#
_symmetry.space_group_name_H-M   'P 1'
#
loop_
_entity.id
_entity.type
_entity.pdbx_description
1 polymer ?
#
loop_
_entity_poly.entity_id
_entity_poly.type
_entity_poly.pdbx_seq_one_letter_code
_entity_poly.pdbx_strand_id
1 'polypeptide(L)'
;MKIVAIRGKNLASLEGEFVIDFTVEPLCSAGIFAITGSTGAGKSTLLDALCLALFDCTPRMNKAKENNVSVMDVADRGIAQNDSRSILRRGTAEGYSEVDFVALTGEVFRSRWTVRRSRGKVDGSLQKVEMTLTNLTSGVEQQGTKTELLSHISN
;
A
#
# COMPACT_ATOMS: atom_id res chain seq x y z
N MET A 1 0.16 -15.27 9.80
CA MET A 1 -0.01 -13.81 9.84
C MET A 1 -1.51 -13.46 9.96
N LYS A 2 -1.89 -12.49 10.81
CA LYS A 2 -3.27 -11.98 10.96
C LYS A 2 -3.23 -10.47 10.77
N ILE A 3 -4.04 -9.93 9.85
CA ILE A 3 -4.13 -8.48 9.62
C ILE A 3 -4.92 -7.83 10.76
N VAL A 4 -4.40 -6.75 11.30
CA VAL A 4 -4.96 -5.98 12.42
C VAL A 4 -5.61 -4.70 11.92
N ALA A 5 -4.94 -3.97 11.04
CA ALA A 5 -5.48 -2.76 10.43
C ALA A 5 -4.87 -2.50 9.05
N ILE A 6 -5.63 -1.83 8.19
CA ILE A 6 -5.17 -1.30 6.90
C ILE A 6 -5.43 0.20 6.91
N ARG A 7 -4.42 0.98 6.58
CA ARG A 7 -4.51 2.44 6.42
C ARG A 7 -3.92 2.85 5.09
N GLY A 8 -4.37 3.95 4.55
CA GLY A 8 -3.78 4.49 3.33
C GLY A 8 -4.20 5.93 3.07
N LYS A 9 -3.53 6.53 2.09
CA LYS A 9 -3.77 7.89 1.63
C LYS A 9 -3.54 8.00 0.14
N ASN A 10 -4.47 8.60 -0.58
CA ASN A 10 -4.33 8.98 -1.98
C ASN A 10 -3.89 7.82 -2.90
N LEU A 11 -4.59 6.71 -2.85
CA LEU A 11 -4.33 5.53 -3.67
C LEU A 11 -5.44 5.35 -4.71
N ALA A 12 -5.10 5.37 -5.98
CA ALA A 12 -6.00 5.20 -7.12
C ALA A 12 -7.31 6.01 -6.96
N SER A 13 -8.47 5.36 -6.78
CA SER A 13 -9.77 6.00 -6.59
C SER A 13 -10.01 6.54 -5.18
N LEU A 14 -9.24 6.11 -4.18
CA LEU A 14 -9.39 6.55 -2.80
C LEU A 14 -8.64 7.87 -2.56
N GLU A 15 -9.39 8.91 -2.29
CA GLU A 15 -8.88 10.25 -1.97
C GLU A 15 -8.80 10.45 -0.46
N GLY A 16 -7.75 11.16 -0.02
CA GLY A 16 -7.54 11.42 1.41
C GLY A 16 -7.11 10.17 2.17
N GLU A 17 -7.23 10.24 3.48
CA GLU A 17 -6.87 9.15 4.37
C GLU A 17 -8.05 8.21 4.64
N PHE A 18 -7.76 6.93 4.74
CA PHE A 18 -8.73 5.92 5.16
C PHE A 18 -8.11 4.94 6.17
N VAL A 19 -8.95 4.37 7.01
CA VAL A 19 -8.58 3.36 8.01
C VAL A 19 -9.63 2.26 8.02
N ILE A 20 -9.17 1.01 8.04
CA ILE A 20 -9.98 -0.17 8.33
C ILE A 20 -9.30 -0.86 9.51
N ASP A 21 -9.95 -0.88 10.65
CA ASP A 21 -9.46 -1.50 11.87
C ASP A 21 -10.26 -2.77 12.15
N PHE A 22 -9.58 -3.91 12.12
CA PHE A 22 -10.19 -5.22 12.33
C PHE A 22 -10.28 -5.60 13.84
N THR A 23 -9.84 -4.72 14.73
CA THR A 23 -9.92 -4.94 16.18
C THR A 23 -11.17 -4.35 16.81
N VAL A 24 -11.93 -3.55 16.06
CA VAL A 24 -13.15 -2.89 16.52
C VAL A 24 -14.41 -3.54 15.93
N GLU A 25 -15.52 -3.42 16.65
CA GLU A 25 -16.81 -3.89 16.17
C GLU A 25 -17.30 -3.07 14.95
N PRO A 26 -17.98 -3.71 13.98
CA PRO A 26 -18.40 -5.12 13.96
C PRO A 26 -17.35 -6.09 13.40
N LEU A 27 -16.17 -5.62 12.96
CA LEU A 27 -15.18 -6.43 12.25
C LEU A 27 -14.46 -7.43 13.18
N CYS A 28 -14.24 -7.10 14.44
CA CYS A 28 -13.49 -7.96 15.36
C CYS A 28 -14.23 -9.27 15.69
N SER A 29 -15.54 -9.25 15.73
CA SER A 29 -16.38 -10.41 16.00
C SER A 29 -16.88 -11.12 14.73
N ALA A 30 -16.74 -10.48 13.55
CA ALA A 30 -17.15 -11.05 12.27
C ALA A 30 -16.16 -12.12 11.81
N GLY A 31 -16.59 -13.39 11.72
CA GLY A 31 -15.77 -14.44 11.12
C GLY A 31 -15.59 -14.27 9.61
N ILE A 32 -16.60 -13.70 8.95
CA ILE A 32 -16.61 -13.37 7.51
C ILE A 32 -17.25 -12.01 7.32
N PHE A 33 -16.69 -11.18 6.46
CA PHE A 33 -17.27 -9.90 6.05
C PHE A 33 -17.11 -9.69 4.54
N ALA A 34 -17.98 -8.88 3.95
CA ALA A 34 -17.96 -8.56 2.54
C ALA A 34 -17.66 -7.07 2.32
N ILE A 35 -16.77 -6.78 1.36
CA ILE A 35 -16.52 -5.42 0.88
C ILE A 35 -17.45 -5.16 -0.30
N THR A 36 -18.47 -4.34 -0.11
CA THR A 36 -19.47 -4.00 -1.12
C THR A 36 -19.39 -2.55 -1.55
N GLY A 37 -19.96 -2.21 -2.67
CA GLY A 37 -19.99 -0.84 -3.20
C GLY A 37 -20.10 -0.82 -4.72
N SER A 38 -20.40 0.33 -5.31
CA SER A 38 -20.49 0.54 -6.75
C SER A 38 -19.15 0.29 -7.47
N THR A 39 -19.20 0.11 -8.79
CA THR A 39 -17.98 0.04 -9.61
C THR A 39 -17.20 1.36 -9.48
N GLY A 40 -15.88 1.26 -9.30
CA GLY A 40 -15.03 2.45 -9.09
C GLY A 40 -14.94 2.93 -7.63
N ALA A 41 -15.71 2.39 -6.69
CA ALA A 41 -15.72 2.81 -5.28
C ALA A 41 -14.43 2.49 -4.49
N GLY A 42 -13.41 1.91 -5.12
CA GLY A 42 -12.12 1.65 -4.45
C GLY A 42 -12.00 0.29 -3.77
N LYS A 43 -12.97 -0.63 -3.92
CA LYS A 43 -12.91 -1.97 -3.32
C LYS A 43 -11.59 -2.71 -3.60
N SER A 44 -11.20 -2.77 -4.86
CA SER A 44 -9.94 -3.39 -5.26
C SER A 44 -8.72 -2.58 -4.80
N THR A 45 -8.85 -1.26 -4.64
CA THR A 45 -7.78 -0.40 -4.14
C THR A 45 -7.45 -0.69 -2.68
N LEU A 46 -8.42 -1.14 -1.87
CA LEU A 46 -8.16 -1.61 -0.51
C LEU A 46 -7.28 -2.86 -0.50
N LEU A 47 -7.53 -3.81 -1.43
CA LEU A 47 -6.67 -4.99 -1.59
C LEU A 47 -5.30 -4.63 -2.14
N ASP A 48 -5.24 -3.69 -3.08
CA ASP A 48 -3.96 -3.17 -3.57
C ASP A 48 -3.16 -2.49 -2.46
N ALA A 49 -3.80 -1.73 -1.58
CA ALA A 49 -3.14 -1.12 -0.43
C ALA A 49 -2.50 -2.17 0.48
N LEU A 50 -3.23 -3.24 0.80
CA LEU A 50 -2.69 -4.38 1.55
C LEU A 50 -1.45 -4.97 0.87
N CYS A 51 -1.56 -5.27 -0.44
CA CYS A 51 -0.47 -5.87 -1.19
C CYS A 51 0.75 -4.95 -1.33
N LEU A 52 0.55 -3.64 -1.50
CA LEU A 52 1.67 -2.68 -1.56
C LEU A 52 2.45 -2.63 -0.26
N ALA A 53 1.76 -2.52 0.89
CA ALA A 53 2.42 -2.47 2.19
C ALA A 53 3.19 -3.75 2.51
N LEU A 54 2.71 -4.92 2.05
CA LEU A 54 3.34 -6.21 2.37
C LEU A 54 4.34 -6.69 1.30
N PHE A 55 4.15 -6.30 0.02
CA PHE A 55 4.88 -6.91 -1.10
C PHE A 55 5.42 -5.91 -2.14
N ASP A 56 5.19 -4.60 -1.99
CA ASP A 56 5.52 -3.57 -3.00
C ASP A 56 4.98 -3.88 -4.41
N CYS A 57 3.94 -4.65 -4.51
CA CYS A 57 3.29 -4.98 -5.79
C CYS A 57 1.81 -5.27 -5.58
N THR A 58 1.05 -5.29 -6.68
CA THR A 58 -0.35 -5.69 -6.66
C THR A 58 -0.62 -6.76 -7.71
N PRO A 59 -1.67 -7.59 -7.56
CA PRO A 59 -2.06 -8.57 -8.57
C PRO A 59 -2.29 -7.97 -9.95
N ARG A 60 -2.79 -6.74 -10.03
CA ARG A 60 -2.98 -6.02 -11.31
C ARG A 60 -1.67 -5.70 -12.01
N MET A 61 -0.63 -5.35 -11.26
CA MET A 61 0.70 -5.04 -11.81
C MET A 61 1.38 -6.29 -12.35
N ASN A 62 1.18 -7.44 -11.72
CA ASN A 62 1.73 -8.70 -12.21
C ASN A 62 1.14 -9.09 -13.57
N LYS A 63 -0.17 -8.89 -13.77
CA LYS A 63 -0.81 -9.09 -15.09
C LYS A 63 -0.33 -8.10 -16.15
N ALA A 64 0.00 -6.86 -15.75
CA ALA A 64 0.48 -5.81 -16.65
C ALA A 64 1.92 -6.03 -17.14
N LYS A 65 2.72 -6.86 -16.45
CA LYS A 65 4.09 -7.22 -16.89
C LYS A 65 4.11 -7.89 -18.27
N GLU A 66 3.04 -8.60 -18.63
CA GLU A 66 2.94 -9.31 -19.92
C GLU A 66 2.71 -8.35 -21.10
N ASN A 67 2.22 -7.14 -20.87
CA ASN A 67 1.73 -6.26 -21.93
C ASN A 67 2.59 -5.02 -22.21
N ASN A 68 3.65 -4.76 -21.45
CA ASN A 68 4.56 -3.60 -21.61
C ASN A 68 3.84 -2.25 -21.82
N VAL A 69 2.67 -2.05 -21.22
CA VAL A 69 1.86 -0.85 -21.38
C VAL A 69 2.42 0.26 -20.49
N SER A 70 2.63 1.44 -21.07
CA SER A 70 2.96 2.65 -20.34
C SER A 70 1.68 3.45 -20.07
N VAL A 71 1.57 3.97 -18.85
CA VAL A 71 0.48 4.87 -18.43
C VAL A 71 1.04 6.27 -18.36
N MET A 72 0.32 7.24 -18.90
CA MET A 72 0.70 8.65 -18.80
C MET A 72 0.59 9.13 -17.35
N ASP A 73 1.69 9.62 -16.83
CA ASP A 73 1.76 10.35 -15.55
C ASP A 73 1.66 11.87 -15.83
N VAL A 74 1.90 12.70 -14.83
CA VAL A 74 1.90 14.16 -14.97
C VAL A 74 3.03 14.64 -15.88
N ALA A 75 2.82 15.77 -16.55
CA ALA A 75 3.78 16.41 -17.46
C ALA A 75 4.26 15.47 -18.60
N ASP A 76 3.33 14.69 -19.19
CA ASP A 76 3.55 13.79 -20.32
C ASP A 76 4.66 12.73 -20.10
N ARG A 77 4.96 12.42 -18.84
CA ARG A 77 5.91 11.36 -18.50
C ARG A 77 5.19 10.02 -18.47
N GLY A 78 5.68 9.07 -19.23
CA GLY A 78 5.21 7.69 -19.16
C GLY A 78 5.76 6.97 -17.93
N ILE A 79 4.89 6.22 -17.25
CA ILE A 79 5.29 5.26 -16.21
C ILE A 79 4.81 3.87 -16.62
N ALA A 80 5.62 2.85 -16.40
CA ALA A 80 5.19 1.48 -16.70
C ALA A 80 3.96 1.13 -15.83
N GLN A 81 2.96 0.50 -16.44
CA GLN A 81 1.72 0.13 -15.73
C GLN A 81 1.98 -0.85 -14.58
N ASN A 82 3.07 -1.60 -14.65
CA ASN A 82 3.51 -2.51 -13.59
C ASN A 82 4.40 -1.86 -12.51
N ASP A 83 4.65 -0.56 -12.60
CA ASP A 83 5.39 0.19 -11.57
C ASP A 83 4.42 0.49 -10.40
N SER A 84 4.80 0.08 -9.17
CA SER A 84 3.97 0.26 -7.98
C SER A 84 3.60 1.72 -7.72
N ARG A 85 4.43 2.66 -8.15
CA ARG A 85 4.19 4.10 -8.01
C ARG A 85 3.02 4.62 -8.86
N SER A 86 2.61 3.87 -9.89
CA SER A 86 1.46 4.22 -10.76
C SER A 86 0.13 4.26 -10.00
N ILE A 87 0.08 3.68 -8.80
CA ILE A 87 -1.11 3.71 -7.95
C ILE A 87 -1.35 5.05 -7.27
N LEU A 88 -0.35 5.94 -7.21
CA LEU A 88 -0.54 7.25 -6.62
C LEU A 88 -1.68 7.99 -7.34
N ARG A 89 -2.66 8.45 -6.55
CA ARG A 89 -3.80 9.19 -7.07
C ARG A 89 -3.35 10.40 -7.87
N ARG A 90 -3.90 10.58 -9.06
CA ARG A 90 -3.66 11.76 -9.90
C ARG A 90 -4.09 13.03 -9.15
N GLY A 91 -3.31 14.08 -9.29
CA GLY A 91 -3.58 15.35 -8.60
C GLY A 91 -3.08 15.38 -7.14
N THR A 92 -2.30 14.40 -6.70
CA THR A 92 -1.72 14.38 -5.35
C THR A 92 -0.20 14.30 -5.39
N ALA A 93 0.46 14.86 -4.37
CA ALA A 93 1.91 14.91 -4.26
C ALA A 93 2.51 13.71 -3.50
N GLU A 94 1.69 13.03 -2.69
CA GLU A 94 2.11 11.86 -1.90
C GLU A 94 0.95 10.91 -1.66
N GLY A 95 1.29 9.66 -1.41
CA GLY A 95 0.37 8.63 -0.98
C GLY A 95 1.10 7.55 -0.18
N TYR A 96 0.37 6.83 0.63
CA TYR A 96 0.94 5.71 1.39
C TYR A 96 -0.07 4.58 1.56
N SER A 97 0.45 3.40 1.81
CA SER A 97 -0.28 2.26 2.36
C SER A 97 0.44 1.77 3.61
N GLU A 98 -0.32 1.39 4.63
CA GLU A 98 0.19 0.93 5.90
C GLU A 98 -0.67 -0.22 6.42
N VAL A 99 -0.03 -1.28 6.89
CA VAL A 99 -0.68 -2.49 7.40
C VAL A 99 -0.08 -2.87 8.74
N ASP A 100 -0.95 -3.02 9.74
CA ASP A 100 -0.59 -3.65 11.01
C ASP A 100 -0.98 -5.14 10.94
N PHE A 101 -0.07 -6.00 11.35
CA PHE A 101 -0.29 -7.45 11.34
C PHE A 101 0.40 -8.15 12.51
N VAL A 102 -0.20 -9.25 12.96
CA VAL A 102 0.42 -10.18 13.91
C VAL A 102 1.20 -11.22 13.13
N ALA A 103 2.50 -11.33 13.40
CA ALA A 103 3.37 -12.35 12.84
C ALA A 103 3.10 -13.74 13.47
N LEU A 104 3.72 -14.77 12.94
CA LEU A 104 3.63 -16.14 13.51
C LEU A 104 4.24 -16.23 14.92
N THR A 105 5.17 -15.35 15.25
CA THR A 105 5.77 -15.21 16.59
C THR A 105 4.83 -14.61 17.63
N GLY A 106 3.67 -14.06 17.21
CA GLY A 106 2.74 -13.34 18.08
C GLY A 106 3.05 -11.85 18.24
N GLU A 107 4.16 -11.37 17.71
CA GLU A 107 4.51 -9.95 17.72
C GLU A 107 3.70 -9.18 16.69
N VAL A 108 3.43 -7.90 16.98
CA VAL A 108 2.71 -7.00 16.09
C VAL A 108 3.69 -6.13 15.32
N PHE A 109 3.57 -6.13 14.01
CA PHE A 109 4.38 -5.31 13.11
C PHE A 109 3.52 -4.33 12.34
N ARG A 110 4.12 -3.20 11.97
CA ARG A 110 3.61 -2.22 11.02
C ARG A 110 4.51 -2.13 9.83
N SER A 111 3.99 -2.48 8.66
CA SER A 111 4.65 -2.23 7.38
C SER A 111 4.02 -1.02 6.71
N ARG A 112 4.84 -0.08 6.26
CA ARG A 112 4.41 1.13 5.56
C ARG A 112 5.15 1.29 4.24
N TRP A 113 4.40 1.44 3.17
CA TRP A 113 4.83 1.76 1.82
C TRP A 113 4.46 3.20 1.51
N THR A 114 5.40 4.00 1.00
CA THR A 114 5.17 5.42 0.73
C THR A 114 5.72 5.79 -0.63
N VAL A 115 4.98 6.59 -1.38
CA VAL A 115 5.40 7.21 -2.64
C VAL A 115 5.17 8.72 -2.57
N ARG A 116 6.14 9.46 -3.09
CA ARG A 116 6.09 10.93 -3.12
C ARG A 116 6.51 11.46 -4.48
N ARG A 117 6.08 12.68 -4.78
CA ARG A 117 6.59 13.47 -5.90
C ARG A 117 7.67 14.42 -5.44
N SER A 118 8.58 14.75 -6.34
CA SER A 118 9.68 15.68 -6.06
C SER A 118 9.16 17.01 -5.56
N ARG A 119 9.83 17.55 -4.53
CA ARG A 119 9.53 18.85 -3.90
C ARG A 119 8.10 18.97 -3.33
N GLY A 120 7.38 17.85 -3.10
CA GLY A 120 6.00 17.84 -2.67
C GLY A 120 5.02 18.50 -3.66
N LYS A 121 5.38 18.57 -4.94
CA LYS A 121 4.55 19.19 -5.98
C LYS A 121 3.78 18.14 -6.76
N VAL A 122 2.52 18.45 -7.06
CA VAL A 122 1.61 17.57 -7.81
C VAL A 122 2.13 17.24 -9.22
N ASP A 123 2.86 18.17 -9.85
CA ASP A 123 3.51 18.04 -11.15
C ASP A 123 4.95 17.50 -11.07
N GLY A 124 5.44 17.22 -9.85
CA GLY A 124 6.75 16.68 -9.61
C GLY A 124 6.91 15.24 -10.11
N SER A 125 8.16 14.84 -10.43
CA SER A 125 8.47 13.45 -10.81
C SER A 125 8.30 12.50 -9.61
N LEU A 126 7.79 11.31 -9.86
CA LEU A 126 7.69 10.25 -8.84
C LEU A 126 9.08 9.87 -8.33
N GLN A 127 9.23 9.85 -7.02
CA GLN A 127 10.45 9.42 -6.34
C GLN A 127 10.44 7.91 -6.11
N LYS A 128 11.55 7.36 -5.63
CA LYS A 128 11.62 5.95 -5.23
C LYS A 128 10.63 5.69 -4.10
N VAL A 129 10.09 4.49 -4.10
CA VAL A 129 9.28 3.98 -2.98
C VAL A 129 10.14 3.87 -1.72
N GLU A 130 9.60 4.33 -0.62
CA GLU A 130 10.16 4.13 0.71
C GLU A 130 9.30 3.09 1.43
N MET A 131 9.95 2.12 2.07
CA MET A 131 9.28 1.14 2.93
C MET A 131 9.92 1.14 4.31
N THR A 132 9.09 1.01 5.33
CA THR A 132 9.51 0.83 6.72
C THR A 132 8.77 -0.36 7.33
N LEU A 133 9.42 -1.06 8.25
CA LEU A 133 8.83 -2.13 9.04
C LEU A 133 9.15 -1.89 10.51
N THR A 134 8.14 -1.65 11.31
CA THR A 134 8.27 -1.36 12.75
C THR A 134 7.64 -2.48 13.54
N ASN A 135 8.38 -3.05 14.48
CA ASN A 135 7.82 -3.94 15.49
C ASN A 135 7.10 -3.09 16.55
N LEU A 136 5.78 -3.11 16.55
CA LEU A 136 4.96 -2.33 17.48
C LEU A 136 4.99 -2.88 18.90
N THR A 137 5.35 -4.15 19.08
CA THR A 137 5.47 -4.77 20.41
C THR A 137 6.71 -4.26 21.13
N SER A 138 7.83 -4.11 20.44
CA SER A 138 9.10 -3.60 21.00
C SER A 138 9.35 -2.11 20.76
N GLY A 139 8.60 -1.48 19.82
CA GLY A 139 8.83 -0.10 19.39
C GLY A 139 10.05 0.07 18.47
N VAL A 140 10.64 -1.00 17.98
CA VAL A 140 11.88 -0.96 17.17
C VAL A 140 11.55 -0.98 15.68
N GLU A 141 12.10 -0.01 14.94
CA GLU A 141 12.08 -0.02 13.47
C GLU A 141 13.18 -0.93 12.93
N GLN A 142 12.79 -1.87 12.07
CA GLN A 142 13.73 -2.79 11.42
C GLN A 142 14.59 -2.04 10.41
N GLN A 143 15.90 -2.14 10.57
CA GLN A 143 16.86 -1.56 9.63
C GLN A 143 17.11 -2.53 8.48
N GLY A 144 17.25 -2.00 7.28
CA GLY A 144 17.57 -2.80 6.11
C GLY A 144 17.11 -2.18 4.80
N THR A 145 17.51 -2.82 3.72
CA THR A 145 17.02 -2.50 2.38
C THR A 145 15.57 -2.96 2.21
N LYS A 146 14.88 -2.39 1.24
CA LYS A 146 13.51 -2.80 0.90
C LYS A 146 13.38 -4.33 0.72
N THR A 147 14.34 -4.96 0.07
CA THR A 147 14.35 -6.42 -0.16
C THR A 147 14.44 -7.20 1.15
N GLU A 148 15.28 -6.75 2.08
CA GLU A 148 15.41 -7.37 3.41
C GLU A 148 14.12 -7.21 4.22
N LEU A 149 13.50 -6.02 4.20
CA LEU A 149 12.22 -5.79 4.88
C LEU A 149 11.11 -6.69 4.33
N LEU A 150 11.02 -6.83 3.01
CA LEU A 150 10.04 -7.73 2.37
C LEU A 150 10.30 -9.21 2.73
N SER A 151 11.56 -9.62 2.86
CA SER A 151 11.92 -10.96 3.33
C SER A 151 11.48 -11.20 4.78
N HIS A 152 11.63 -10.20 5.65
CA HIS A 152 11.13 -10.28 7.04
C HIS A 152 9.61 -10.42 7.13
N ILE A 153 8.86 -9.82 6.22
CA ILE A 153 7.40 -9.92 6.19
C ILE A 153 6.95 -11.31 5.70
N SER A 154 7.73 -11.94 4.81
CA SER A 154 7.38 -13.21 4.16
C SER A 154 7.72 -14.45 5.00
N ASN A 155 8.58 -14.32 6.00
CA ASN A 155 8.98 -15.38 6.93
C ASN A 155 8.14 -15.35 8.21
#